data_6fcf00d8726f1c6c21722cbfb4427b70
#
_entry.id   6fcf00d8726f1c6c21722cbfb4427b70
#
_cell.length_a   1.000
_cell.length_b   1.000
_cell.length_c   1.000
_cell.angle_alpha   90.00
_cell.angle_beta   90.00
_cell.angle_gamma   90.00
#
_symmetry.space_group_name_H-M   'P 1'
#
loop_
_entity.id
_entity.type
_entity.pdbx_description
1 polymer ?
#
loop_
_entity_poly.entity_id
_entity_poly.type
_entity_poly.pdbx_seq_one_letter_code
_entity_poly.pdbx_strand_id
1 'polypeptide(L)'
;MAYFTYDTSVIISRKLTELLAMPSSFLMSPIVLMELSASASDDSARKFFENLFRTYQKEDRLIIPDAEDWLLTSRILFLLTNSRRRLEHGRLKQLPPGASQRLALDVLIAVSARRWKATVVTENWHDFKAIQRYCNVTIVRASRFFKKQN
;
A
#
# COMPACT_ATOMS: atom_id res chain seq x y z
N MET A 1 -0.82 -20.34 -6.49
CA MET A 1 -0.39 -19.11 -7.19
C MET A 1 -0.08 -18.04 -6.15
N ALA A 2 1.01 -17.33 -6.29
CA ALA A 2 1.37 -16.30 -5.33
C ALA A 2 0.53 -15.03 -5.58
N TYR A 3 -0.13 -14.52 -4.54
CA TYR A 3 -0.87 -13.27 -4.61
C TYR A 3 0.07 -12.06 -4.63
N PHE A 4 -0.39 -10.98 -5.24
CA PHE A 4 0.29 -9.70 -5.21
C PHE A 4 -0.70 -8.53 -5.18
N THR A 5 -0.23 -7.40 -4.69
CA THR A 5 -0.96 -6.14 -4.65
C THR A 5 -0.03 -4.99 -5.00
N TYR A 6 -0.59 -3.89 -5.46
CA TYR A 6 0.15 -2.65 -5.71
C TYR A 6 -0.07 -1.67 -4.58
N ASP A 7 0.95 -0.87 -4.28
CA ASP A 7 0.73 0.37 -3.55
C ASP A 7 0.25 1.48 -4.49
N THR A 8 -0.12 2.62 -3.95
CA THR A 8 -0.67 3.74 -4.71
C THR A 8 0.30 4.26 -5.77
N SER A 9 1.61 4.27 -5.49
CA SER A 9 2.63 4.79 -6.41
C SER A 9 2.68 4.02 -7.73
N VAL A 10 2.46 2.72 -7.69
CA VAL A 10 2.45 1.86 -8.89
C VAL A 10 1.22 2.11 -9.73
N ILE A 11 0.06 2.28 -9.11
CA ILE A 11 -1.20 2.48 -9.83
C ILE A 11 -1.24 3.83 -10.53
N ILE A 12 -0.72 4.88 -9.89
CA ILE A 12 -0.63 6.23 -10.48
C ILE A 12 0.20 6.22 -11.78
N SER A 13 1.23 5.38 -11.85
CA SER A 13 2.10 5.29 -13.04
C SER A 13 1.52 4.44 -14.17
N ARG A 14 0.38 3.75 -13.94
CA ARG A 14 -0.24 2.84 -14.91
C ARG A 14 -1.55 3.39 -15.47
N LYS A 15 -1.93 2.90 -16.66
CA LYS A 15 -3.26 3.19 -17.23
C LYS A 15 -4.33 2.54 -16.38
N LEU A 16 -5.31 3.31 -15.93
CA LEU A 16 -6.42 2.84 -15.10
C LEU A 16 -7.19 1.65 -15.70
N THR A 17 -7.28 1.59 -17.03
CA THR A 17 -7.95 0.49 -17.75
C THR A 17 -7.26 -0.86 -17.55
N GLU A 18 -5.95 -0.88 -17.26
CA GLU A 18 -5.23 -2.12 -16.98
C GLU A 18 -5.67 -2.77 -15.68
N LEU A 19 -6.20 -2.00 -14.72
CA LEU A 19 -6.70 -2.51 -13.44
C LEU A 19 -7.93 -3.41 -13.59
N LEU A 20 -8.72 -3.22 -14.64
CA LEU A 20 -9.88 -4.06 -14.93
C LEU A 20 -9.49 -5.43 -15.49
N ALA A 21 -8.31 -5.54 -16.08
CA ALA A 21 -7.80 -6.75 -16.72
C ALA A 21 -6.79 -7.51 -15.86
N MET A 22 -6.69 -7.20 -14.56
CA MET A 22 -5.73 -7.84 -13.66
C MET A 22 -6.05 -9.32 -13.44
N PRO A 23 -5.01 -10.18 -13.39
CA PRO A 23 -5.20 -11.61 -13.16
C PRO A 23 -5.82 -11.87 -11.78
N SER A 24 -6.41 -13.04 -11.59
CA SER A 24 -7.05 -13.46 -10.34
C SER A 24 -6.11 -13.48 -9.13
N SER A 25 -4.79 -13.57 -9.38
CA SER A 25 -3.76 -13.45 -8.32
C SER A 25 -3.50 -12.02 -7.84
N PHE A 26 -4.04 -11.01 -8.53
CA PHE A 26 -3.98 -9.64 -8.07
C PHE A 26 -5.08 -9.36 -7.05
N LEU A 27 -4.68 -8.81 -5.90
CA LEU A 27 -5.58 -8.39 -4.84
C LEU A 27 -5.55 -6.87 -4.71
N MET A 28 -6.71 -6.25 -4.59
CA MET A 28 -6.84 -4.80 -4.47
C MET A 28 -6.87 -4.36 -3.01
N SER A 29 -6.07 -3.36 -2.68
CA SER A 29 -6.14 -2.71 -1.37
C SER A 29 -7.22 -1.62 -1.37
N PRO A 30 -8.20 -1.65 -0.46
CA PRO A 30 -9.18 -0.58 -0.32
C PRO A 30 -8.54 0.74 0.13
N ILE A 31 -7.38 0.69 0.79
CA ILE A 31 -6.61 1.87 1.19
C ILE A 31 -6.13 2.61 -0.07
N VAL A 32 -5.59 1.87 -1.03
CA VAL A 32 -5.14 2.42 -2.32
C VAL A 32 -6.32 3.03 -3.08
N LEU A 33 -7.46 2.36 -3.14
CA LEU A 33 -8.67 2.90 -3.79
C LEU A 33 -9.19 4.16 -3.08
N MET A 34 -9.11 4.23 -1.76
CA MET A 34 -9.46 5.42 -0.98
C MET A 34 -8.56 6.60 -1.36
N GLU A 35 -7.24 6.41 -1.43
CA GLU A 35 -6.30 7.46 -1.81
C GLU A 35 -6.54 7.96 -3.24
N LEU A 36 -6.74 7.04 -4.19
CA LEU A 36 -7.03 7.36 -5.58
C LEU A 36 -8.37 8.09 -5.72
N SER A 37 -9.40 7.64 -5.02
CA SER A 37 -10.72 8.28 -5.02
C SER A 37 -10.68 9.69 -4.43
N ALA A 38 -9.94 9.87 -3.32
CA ALA A 38 -9.78 11.18 -2.67
C ALA A 38 -9.01 12.18 -3.55
N SER A 39 -8.11 11.70 -4.41
CA SER A 39 -7.31 12.51 -5.34
C SER A 39 -7.90 12.58 -6.76
N ALA A 40 -9.09 12.04 -6.99
CA ALA A 40 -9.73 12.05 -8.30
C ALA A 40 -9.96 13.47 -8.80
N SER A 41 -9.70 13.70 -10.09
CA SER A 41 -9.83 15.03 -10.73
C SER A 41 -11.28 15.48 -10.89
N ASP A 42 -12.21 14.53 -10.96
CA ASP A 42 -13.64 14.78 -11.18
C ASP A 42 -14.50 13.63 -10.65
N ASP A 43 -15.82 13.82 -10.69
CA ASP A 43 -16.78 12.82 -10.21
C ASP A 43 -16.80 11.54 -11.06
N SER A 44 -16.45 11.62 -12.33
CA SER A 44 -16.35 10.44 -13.21
C SER A 44 -15.19 9.52 -12.77
N ALA A 45 -14.02 10.10 -12.51
CA ALA A 45 -12.87 9.37 -11.98
C ALA A 45 -13.18 8.78 -10.61
N ARG A 46 -13.83 9.53 -9.71
CA ARG A 46 -14.27 9.03 -8.41
C ARG A 46 -15.19 7.82 -8.54
N LYS A 47 -16.21 7.90 -9.39
CA LYS A 47 -17.13 6.80 -9.67
C LYS A 47 -16.43 5.57 -10.25
N PHE A 48 -15.41 5.78 -11.08
CA PHE A 48 -14.60 4.68 -11.59
C PHE A 48 -13.93 3.88 -10.45
N PHE A 49 -13.31 4.55 -9.48
CA PHE A 49 -12.71 3.88 -8.33
C PHE A 49 -13.73 3.20 -7.41
N GLU A 50 -14.91 3.80 -7.24
CA GLU A 50 -16.02 3.18 -6.52
C GLU A 50 -16.49 1.90 -7.20
N ASN A 51 -16.60 1.90 -8.53
CA ASN A 51 -16.94 0.71 -9.31
C ASN A 51 -15.86 -0.38 -9.21
N LEU A 52 -14.58 0.00 -9.22
CA LEU A 52 -13.48 -0.94 -8.96
C LEU A 52 -13.63 -1.58 -7.58
N PHE A 53 -13.90 -0.80 -6.55
CA PHE A 53 -14.12 -1.31 -5.20
C PHE A 53 -15.22 -2.38 -5.20
N ARG A 54 -16.38 -2.07 -5.79
CA ARG A 54 -17.51 -2.99 -5.89
C ARG A 54 -17.17 -4.28 -6.65
N THR A 55 -16.43 -4.15 -7.74
CA THR A 55 -16.00 -5.29 -8.56
C THR A 55 -15.11 -6.22 -7.75
N TYR A 56 -14.04 -5.69 -7.14
CA TYR A 56 -13.12 -6.49 -6.34
C TYR A 56 -13.76 -7.04 -5.06
N GLN A 57 -14.69 -6.30 -4.47
CA GLN A 57 -15.50 -6.79 -3.34
C GLN A 57 -16.35 -8.00 -3.75
N LYS A 58 -17.05 -7.92 -4.87
CA LYS A 58 -17.89 -9.02 -5.39
C LYS A 58 -17.08 -10.28 -5.73
N GLU A 59 -15.85 -10.08 -6.17
CA GLU A 59 -14.93 -11.17 -6.52
C GLU A 59 -14.14 -11.72 -5.33
N ASP A 60 -14.37 -11.19 -4.12
CA ASP A 60 -13.63 -11.54 -2.90
C ASP A 60 -12.12 -11.33 -3.02
N ARG A 61 -11.75 -10.23 -3.68
CA ARG A 61 -10.37 -9.84 -4.01
C ARG A 61 -9.93 -8.52 -3.36
N LEU A 62 -10.64 -8.07 -2.32
CA LEU A 62 -10.22 -6.93 -1.50
C LEU A 62 -9.40 -7.39 -0.30
N ILE A 63 -8.23 -6.80 -0.09
CA ILE A 63 -7.44 -7.00 1.14
C ILE A 63 -7.92 -6.01 2.21
N ILE A 64 -9.04 -6.33 2.87
CA ILE A 64 -9.61 -5.46 3.91
C ILE A 64 -8.82 -5.66 5.21
N PRO A 65 -8.23 -4.60 5.80
CA PRO A 65 -7.57 -4.70 7.09
C PRO A 65 -8.55 -5.12 8.20
N ASP A 66 -8.14 -6.03 9.04
CA ASP A 66 -8.88 -6.43 10.24
C ASP A 66 -8.37 -5.69 11.49
N ALA A 67 -8.96 -5.99 12.65
CA ALA A 67 -8.59 -5.35 13.91
C ALA A 67 -7.12 -5.57 14.28
N GLU A 68 -6.57 -6.76 14.02
CA GLU A 68 -5.17 -7.08 14.29
C GLU A 68 -4.22 -6.35 13.34
N ASP A 69 -4.62 -6.16 12.09
CA ASP A 69 -3.87 -5.35 11.12
C ASP A 69 -3.74 -3.89 11.62
N TRP A 70 -4.81 -3.30 12.14
CA TRP A 70 -4.78 -1.95 12.73
C TRP A 70 -3.88 -1.89 13.97
N LEU A 71 -3.96 -2.87 14.87
CA LEU A 71 -3.14 -2.92 16.08
C LEU A 71 -1.66 -3.07 15.73
N LEU A 72 -1.32 -3.97 14.82
CA LEU A 72 0.07 -4.15 14.37
C LEU A 72 0.59 -2.90 13.64
N THR A 73 -0.25 -2.25 12.83
CA THR A 73 0.08 -0.98 12.17
C THR A 73 0.46 0.08 13.20
N SER A 74 -0.31 0.23 14.28
CA SER A 74 -0.01 1.22 15.33
C SER A 74 1.34 0.97 16.00
N ARG A 75 1.69 -0.31 16.25
CA ARG A 75 2.98 -0.69 16.83
C ARG A 75 4.15 -0.40 15.90
N ILE A 76 4.02 -0.78 14.63
CA ILE A 76 5.06 -0.53 13.63
C ILE A 76 5.24 0.96 13.40
N LEU A 77 4.15 1.71 13.30
CA LEU A 77 4.19 3.16 13.12
C LEU A 77 4.90 3.86 14.28
N PHE A 78 4.64 3.43 15.51
CA PHE A 78 5.36 3.91 16.70
C PHE A 78 6.89 3.70 16.58
N LEU A 79 7.30 2.48 16.21
CA LEU A 79 8.72 2.14 16.06
C LEU A 79 9.40 2.93 14.94
N LEU A 80 8.75 3.04 13.77
CA LEU A 80 9.27 3.79 12.63
C LEU A 80 9.35 5.29 12.90
N THR A 81 8.33 5.86 13.55
CA THR A 81 8.29 7.28 13.89
C THR A 81 9.39 7.63 14.90
N ASN A 82 9.58 6.82 15.93
CA ASN A 82 10.65 7.04 16.90
C ASN A 82 12.04 6.85 16.30
N SER A 83 12.22 5.87 15.43
CA SER A 83 13.46 5.68 14.68
C SER A 83 13.81 6.89 13.82
N ARG A 84 12.82 7.47 13.11
CA ARG A 84 13.01 8.66 12.26
C ARG A 84 13.20 9.96 13.04
N ARG A 85 12.67 10.05 14.26
CA ARG A 85 12.84 11.20 15.16
C ARG A 85 14.19 11.22 15.85
N ARG A 86 14.85 10.08 15.96
CA ARG A 86 16.21 10.02 16.53
C ARG A 86 17.17 10.69 15.56
N LEU A 87 17.72 11.82 16.01
CA LEU A 87 18.69 12.57 15.26
C LEU A 87 20.08 12.45 15.81
N GLU A 88 20.97 12.82 14.92
CA GLU A 88 22.30 13.32 15.24
C GLU A 88 22.22 14.26 16.44
N HIS A 89 23.01 14.03 17.48
CA HIS A 89 23.04 14.79 18.74
C HIS A 89 21.87 14.60 19.73
N GLY A 90 21.09 13.52 19.64
CA GLY A 90 20.11 13.19 20.69
C GLY A 90 18.86 14.07 20.75
N ARG A 91 18.64 14.96 19.78
CA ARG A 91 17.41 15.77 19.66
C ARG A 91 16.40 15.08 18.74
N LEU A 92 15.10 15.14 19.12
CA LEU A 92 14.02 14.62 18.28
C LEU A 92 13.74 15.59 17.12
N LYS A 93 13.77 15.10 15.89
CA LYS A 93 13.41 15.86 14.69
C LYS A 93 11.89 15.84 14.50
N GLN A 94 11.31 16.98 14.17
CA GLN A 94 9.94 17.02 13.72
C GLN A 94 9.84 16.38 12.31
N LEU A 95 8.85 15.49 12.13
CA LEU A 95 8.55 14.96 10.82
C LEU A 95 7.83 16.03 9.97
N PRO A 96 8.03 16.02 8.63
CA PRO A 96 7.27 16.89 7.75
C PRO A 96 5.76 16.71 7.94
N PRO A 97 4.93 17.77 7.75
CA PRO A 97 3.47 17.64 7.78
C PRO A 97 2.96 16.51 6.89
N GLY A 98 2.05 15.71 7.40
CA GLY A 98 1.45 14.59 6.65
C GLY A 98 2.33 13.34 6.51
N ALA A 99 3.60 13.36 6.93
CA ALA A 99 4.50 12.21 6.80
C ALA A 99 4.02 11.00 7.62
N SER A 100 3.49 11.23 8.83
CA SER A 100 2.95 10.15 9.67
C SER A 100 1.72 9.51 9.06
N GLN A 101 0.84 10.29 8.44
CA GLN A 101 -0.37 9.79 7.79
C GLN A 101 -0.02 8.93 6.56
N ARG A 102 0.87 9.41 5.69
CA ARG A 102 1.33 8.63 4.53
C ARG A 102 2.00 7.33 4.96
N LEU A 103 2.87 7.41 5.96
CA LEU A 103 3.54 6.22 6.50
C LEU A 103 2.54 5.23 7.11
N ALA A 104 1.51 5.72 7.81
CA ALA A 104 0.46 4.86 8.38
C ALA A 104 -0.28 4.07 7.30
N LEU A 105 -0.61 4.70 6.17
CA LEU A 105 -1.28 4.03 5.05
C LEU A 105 -0.37 2.96 4.41
N ASP A 106 0.91 3.27 4.19
CA ASP A 106 1.89 2.30 3.66
C ASP A 106 2.07 1.10 4.60
N VAL A 107 2.15 1.34 5.92
CA VAL A 107 2.24 0.26 6.93
C VAL A 107 0.99 -0.61 6.88
N LEU A 108 -0.20 0.00 6.80
CA LEU A 108 -1.46 -0.73 6.77
C LEU A 108 -1.60 -1.59 5.50
N ILE A 109 -1.15 -1.08 4.34
CA ILE A 109 -1.07 -1.86 3.09
C ILE A 109 -0.14 -3.07 3.29
N ALA A 110 1.04 -2.87 3.86
CA ALA A 110 2.03 -3.93 4.06
C ALA A 110 1.53 -5.01 5.04
N VAL A 111 0.93 -4.61 6.15
CA VAL A 111 0.43 -5.51 7.20
C VAL A 111 -0.73 -6.37 6.68
N SER A 112 -1.69 -5.75 6.00
CA SER A 112 -2.82 -6.49 5.41
C SER A 112 -2.37 -7.42 4.27
N ALA A 113 -1.45 -6.98 3.42
CA ALA A 113 -0.86 -7.83 2.36
C ALA A 113 -0.14 -9.06 2.96
N ARG A 114 0.62 -8.87 4.06
CA ARG A 114 1.28 -9.97 4.78
C ARG A 114 0.28 -11.05 5.21
N ARG A 115 -0.86 -10.66 5.78
CA ARG A 115 -1.89 -11.59 6.25
C ARG A 115 -2.43 -12.45 5.10
N TRP A 116 -2.57 -11.88 3.92
CA TRP A 116 -2.97 -12.57 2.69
C TRP A 116 -1.82 -13.29 1.98
N LYS A 117 -0.60 -13.26 2.54
CA LYS A 117 0.62 -13.78 1.90
C LYS A 117 0.84 -13.19 0.50
N ALA A 118 0.43 -11.95 0.31
CA ALA A 118 0.59 -11.22 -0.94
C ALA A 118 1.91 -10.45 -0.97
N THR A 119 2.53 -10.40 -2.14
CA THR A 119 3.69 -9.57 -2.40
C THR A 119 3.24 -8.13 -2.68
N VAL A 120 3.82 -7.15 -1.99
CA VAL A 120 3.60 -5.73 -2.30
C VAL A 120 4.57 -5.30 -3.39
N VAL A 121 4.01 -4.83 -4.50
CA VAL A 121 4.78 -4.21 -5.59
C VAL A 121 4.75 -2.70 -5.38
N THR A 122 5.92 -2.07 -5.30
CA THR A 122 6.04 -0.64 -4.95
C THR A 122 7.13 0.08 -5.72
N GLU A 123 6.93 1.37 -5.97
CA GLU A 123 8.00 2.32 -6.33
C GLU A 123 8.57 3.02 -5.09
N ASN A 124 7.82 3.08 -3.99
CA ASN A 124 8.27 3.66 -2.72
C ASN A 124 9.16 2.68 -1.93
N TRP A 125 10.26 2.28 -2.54
CA TRP A 125 11.14 1.25 -2.02
C TRP A 125 11.70 1.57 -0.64
N HIS A 126 12.09 2.82 -0.42
CA HIS A 126 12.71 3.24 0.84
C HIS A 126 11.78 3.01 2.06
N ASP A 127 10.53 3.44 1.96
CA ASP A 127 9.57 3.30 3.05
C ASP A 127 9.17 1.83 3.27
N PHE A 128 8.88 1.09 2.21
CA PHE A 128 8.54 -0.32 2.35
C PHE A 128 9.69 -1.19 2.84
N LYS A 129 10.95 -0.86 2.53
CA LYS A 129 12.12 -1.52 3.13
C LYS A 129 12.23 -1.23 4.64
N ALA A 130 11.92 -0.02 5.08
CA ALA A 130 11.89 0.32 6.50
C ALA A 130 10.77 -0.45 7.22
N ILE A 131 9.57 -0.53 6.62
CA ILE A 131 8.42 -1.28 7.14
C ILE A 131 8.76 -2.78 7.24
N GLN A 132 9.43 -3.34 6.25
CA GLN A 132 9.81 -4.76 6.21
C GLN A 132 10.65 -5.20 7.41
N ARG A 133 11.35 -4.28 8.06
CA ARG A 133 12.12 -4.59 9.29
C ARG A 133 11.23 -5.02 10.46
N TYR A 134 9.98 -4.60 10.48
CA TYR A 134 9.02 -4.84 11.57
C TYR A 134 7.80 -5.65 11.14
N CYS A 135 7.67 -5.89 9.85
CA CYS A 135 6.57 -6.65 9.25
C CYS A 135 7.13 -7.62 8.23
N ASN A 136 6.97 -8.93 8.46
CA ASN A 136 7.44 -9.95 7.52
C ASN A 136 6.55 -10.00 6.29
N VAL A 137 6.67 -9.00 5.42
CA VAL A 137 5.97 -8.89 4.14
C VAL A 137 6.97 -9.02 3.00
N THR A 138 6.57 -9.70 1.94
CA THR A 138 7.35 -9.75 0.70
C THR A 138 7.13 -8.46 -0.10
N ILE A 139 8.21 -7.79 -0.48
CA ILE A 139 8.16 -6.59 -1.31
C ILE A 139 9.00 -6.76 -2.57
N VAL A 140 8.55 -6.17 -3.65
CA VAL A 140 9.25 -6.16 -4.94
C VAL A 140 9.19 -4.76 -5.56
N ARG A 141 10.26 -4.30 -6.17
CA ARG A 141 10.25 -3.07 -6.96
C ARG A 141 9.41 -3.25 -8.21
N ALA A 142 8.57 -2.27 -8.55
CA ALA A 142 7.74 -2.33 -9.75
C ALA A 142 8.58 -2.55 -11.02
N SER A 143 9.71 -1.87 -11.16
CA SER A 143 10.64 -2.06 -12.30
C SER A 143 11.11 -3.51 -12.47
N ARG A 144 11.33 -4.23 -11.37
CA ARG A 144 11.73 -5.65 -11.40
C ARG A 144 10.55 -6.57 -11.67
N PHE A 145 9.39 -6.24 -11.08
CA PHE A 145 8.17 -7.03 -11.25
C PHE A 145 7.74 -7.09 -12.71
N PHE A 146 7.69 -5.93 -13.38
CA PHE A 146 7.23 -5.85 -14.77
C PHE A 146 8.24 -6.36 -15.80
N LYS A 147 9.55 -6.30 -15.52
CA LYS A 147 10.56 -6.91 -16.39
C LYS A 147 10.47 -8.43 -16.50
N LYS A 148 9.85 -9.09 -15.53
CA LYS A 148 9.68 -10.54 -15.54
C LYS A 148 8.42 -11.00 -16.29
N GLN A 149 7.53 -10.08 -16.67
CA GLN A 149 6.28 -10.38 -17.37
C GLN A 149 6.38 -10.15 -18.88
N ASN A 150 7.48 -9.54 -19.37
CA ASN A 150 7.85 -9.40 -20.76
C ASN A 150 8.90 -10.45 -21.13
#